data_cd0b135cd4099edb589db4b6b3391e8a
#
_entry.id   cd0b135cd4099edb589db4b6b3391e8a
#
_cell.length_a   1.000
_cell.length_b   1.000
_cell.length_c   1.000
_cell.angle_alpha   90.00
_cell.angle_beta   90.00
_cell.angle_gamma   90.00
#
_symmetry.space_group_name_H-M   'P 1'
#
loop_
_entity.id
_entity.type
_entity.pdbx_description
1 polymer ?
#
loop_
_entity_poly.entity_id
_entity_poly.type
_entity_poly.pdbx_seq_one_letter_code
_entity_poly.pdbx_strand_id
1 'polypeptide(L)' 'MTEPRRVVVTGMGMVTALGNDVATTWAGLVAGRSGVRRMSSFDPSRLTSQIAGEVRDFDSSSVLDRREQRRTDRYI' A
#
# COMPACT_ATOMS: atom_id res chain seq x y z
N MET A 1 -3.55 40.65 15.45
CA MET A 1 -2.76 39.48 15.06
C MET A 1 -3.67 38.26 15.02
N THR A 2 -3.79 37.63 13.89
CA THR A 2 -4.58 36.43 13.75
C THR A 2 -3.77 35.23 14.22
N GLU A 3 -4.38 34.38 15.04
CA GLU A 3 -3.76 33.14 15.44
C GLU A 3 -3.60 32.22 14.22
N PRO A 4 -2.49 31.48 14.10
CA PRO A 4 -2.34 30.52 13.02
C PRO A 4 -3.40 29.42 13.12
N ARG A 5 -3.91 28.99 11.97
CA ARG A 5 -4.85 27.88 11.91
C ARG A 5 -4.13 26.60 12.37
N ARG A 6 -4.82 25.85 13.20
CA ARG A 6 -4.36 24.52 13.62
C ARG A 6 -4.89 23.47 12.67
N VAL A 7 -3.98 22.69 12.13
CA VAL A 7 -4.33 21.54 11.30
C VAL A 7 -3.75 20.31 11.97
N VAL A 8 -4.58 19.31 12.17
CA VAL A 8 -4.17 18.07 12.83
C VAL A 8 -4.51 16.87 11.95
N VAL A 9 -3.68 15.85 12.02
CA VAL A 9 -3.94 14.56 11.37
C VAL A 9 -4.75 13.72 12.33
N THR A 10 -5.97 13.36 11.93
CA THR A 10 -6.89 12.57 12.77
C THR A 10 -6.87 11.08 12.45
N GLY A 11 -6.25 10.70 11.35
CA GLY A 11 -6.11 9.31 10.96
C GLY A 11 -5.22 9.17 9.75
N MET A 12 -4.65 7.98 9.56
CA MET A 12 -3.82 7.65 8.42
C MET A 12 -4.11 6.22 7.98
N GLY A 13 -4.09 6.00 6.67
CA GLY A 13 -4.09 4.67 6.09
C GLY A 13 -2.91 4.54 5.13
N MET A 14 -2.42 3.32 4.98
CA MET A 14 -1.26 3.08 4.13
C MET A 14 -1.30 1.66 3.58
N VAL A 15 -1.04 1.55 2.29
CA VAL A 15 -0.88 0.28 1.59
C VAL A 15 0.37 0.38 0.75
N THR A 16 1.36 -0.43 1.05
CA THR A 16 2.67 -0.35 0.40
C THR A 16 3.25 -1.74 0.14
N ALA A 17 4.38 -1.79 -0.55
CA ALA A 17 5.11 -3.03 -0.75
C ALA A 17 5.70 -3.61 0.55
N LEU A 18 5.75 -2.82 1.63
CA LEU A 18 6.23 -3.26 2.94
C LEU A 18 5.11 -3.73 3.86
N GLY A 19 3.88 -3.28 3.64
CA GLY A 19 2.76 -3.69 4.46
C GLY A 19 1.46 -3.01 4.08
N ASN A 20 0.37 -3.48 4.63
CA ASN A 20 -0.97 -3.02 4.32
C ASN A 20 -1.57 -2.11 5.41
N ASP A 21 -0.75 -1.65 6.33
CA ASP A 21 -1.11 -0.67 7.36
C ASP A 21 0.10 0.22 7.69
N VAL A 22 -0.15 1.29 8.42
CA VAL A 22 0.89 2.25 8.80
C VAL A 22 1.94 1.62 9.70
N ALA A 23 1.53 0.85 10.70
CA ALA A 23 2.44 0.24 11.67
C ALA A 23 3.41 -0.73 11.02
N THR A 24 2.92 -1.62 10.15
CA THR A 24 3.75 -2.59 9.44
C THR A 24 4.72 -1.90 8.47
N THR A 25 4.24 -0.91 7.73
CA THR A 25 5.08 -0.13 6.82
C THR A 25 6.18 0.60 7.58
N TRP A 26 5.84 1.27 8.67
CA TRP A 26 6.81 1.99 9.50
C TRP A 26 7.87 1.06 10.07
N ALA A 27 7.47 -0.07 10.61
CA ALA A 27 8.40 -1.07 11.13
C ALA A 27 9.38 -1.55 10.06
N GLY A 28 8.89 -1.76 8.82
CA GLY A 28 9.74 -2.12 7.69
C GLY A 28 10.75 -1.03 7.32
N LEU A 29 10.32 0.23 7.32
CA LEU A 29 11.19 1.36 7.03
C LEU A 29 12.28 1.52 8.09
N VAL A 30 11.93 1.43 9.37
CA VAL A 30 12.88 1.54 10.48
C VAL A 30 13.89 0.39 10.46
N ALA A 31 13.45 -0.81 10.08
CA ALA A 31 14.32 -1.98 9.96
C ALA A 31 15.18 -1.96 8.69
N GLY A 32 14.97 -1.01 7.79
CA GLY A 32 15.70 -0.91 6.53
C GLY A 32 15.36 -2.00 5.52
N ARG A 33 14.15 -2.57 5.62
CA ARG A 33 13.72 -3.60 4.67
C ARG A 33 13.31 -2.98 3.33
N SER A 34 13.60 -3.70 2.24
CA SER A 34 13.13 -3.34 0.91
C SER A 34 11.87 -4.12 0.58
N GLY A 35 10.86 -3.41 0.02
CA GLY A 35 9.68 -4.04 -0.55
C GLY A 35 9.85 -4.41 -2.02
N VAL A 36 10.96 -4.04 -2.63
CA VAL A 36 11.26 -4.36 -4.03
C VAL A 36 11.75 -5.79 -4.11
N ARG A 37 11.04 -6.63 -4.85
CA ARG A 37 11.35 -8.05 -5.05
C ARG A 37 11.01 -8.46 -6.46
N ARG A 38 11.35 -9.71 -6.82
CA ARG A 38 10.89 -10.26 -8.07
C ARG A 38 9.36 -10.23 -8.15
N MET A 39 8.83 -9.83 -9.29
CA MET A 39 7.38 -9.78 -9.50
C MET A 39 6.75 -11.16 -9.27
N SER A 40 5.63 -11.19 -8.53
CA SER A 40 4.90 -12.41 -8.22
C SER A 40 3.48 -12.41 -8.78
N SER A 41 2.95 -11.25 -9.19
CA SER A 41 1.59 -11.15 -9.73
C SER A 41 1.45 -11.75 -11.13
N PHE A 42 2.55 -11.88 -11.86
CA PHE A 42 2.62 -12.56 -13.15
C PHE A 42 4.05 -13.03 -13.38
N ASP A 43 4.27 -13.84 -14.45
CA ASP A 43 5.61 -14.32 -14.78
C ASP A 43 6.41 -13.24 -15.53
N PRO A 44 7.45 -12.63 -14.91
CA PRO A 44 8.24 -11.58 -15.53
C PRO A 44 9.43 -12.08 -16.37
N SER A 45 9.53 -13.37 -16.63
CA SER A 45 10.73 -13.98 -17.23
C SER A 45 11.12 -13.39 -18.60
N ARG A 46 10.13 -12.81 -19.32
CA ARG A 46 10.34 -12.18 -20.63
C ARG A 46 10.63 -10.68 -20.54
N LEU A 47 10.62 -10.11 -19.34
CA LEU A 47 10.84 -8.68 -19.15
C LEU A 47 12.30 -8.41 -18.83
N THR A 48 12.78 -7.23 -19.27
CA THR A 48 14.14 -6.77 -18.94
C THR A 48 14.28 -6.49 -17.46
N SER A 49 13.27 -5.85 -16.85
CA SER A 49 13.19 -5.65 -15.41
C SER A 49 12.18 -6.63 -14.82
N GLN A 50 12.62 -7.42 -13.86
CA GLN A 50 11.80 -8.45 -13.23
C GLN A 50 11.46 -8.15 -11.78
N ILE A 51 11.85 -6.97 -11.29
CA ILE A 51 11.61 -6.56 -9.91
C ILE A 51 10.62 -5.40 -9.85
N ALA A 52 9.84 -5.36 -8.78
CA ALA A 52 8.89 -4.28 -8.53
C ALA A 52 8.53 -4.23 -7.04
N GLY A 53 8.02 -3.08 -6.62
CA GLY A 53 7.37 -2.94 -5.33
C GLY A 53 5.88 -3.26 -5.49
N GLU A 54 5.48 -4.45 -5.12
CA GLU A 54 4.11 -4.91 -5.24
C GLU A 54 3.38 -4.87 -3.89
N VAL A 55 2.12 -4.47 -3.93
CA VAL A 55 1.22 -4.63 -2.78
C VAL A 55 0.81 -6.10 -2.69
N ARG A 56 1.06 -6.73 -1.54
CA ARG A 56 0.80 -8.15 -1.31
C ARG A 56 -0.25 -8.33 -0.24
N ASP A 57 -1.01 -9.43 -0.36
CA ASP A 57 -1.97 -9.85 0.66
C ASP A 57 -3.03 -8.79 0.97
N PHE A 58 -3.31 -7.90 0.01
CA PHE A 58 -4.32 -6.86 0.18
C PHE A 58 -5.70 -7.42 -0.07
N ASP A 59 -6.58 -7.23 0.92
CA ASP A 59 -7.98 -7.63 0.85
C ASP A 59 -8.86 -6.42 1.21
N SER A 60 -9.61 -5.95 0.23
CA SER A 60 -10.53 -4.81 0.41
C SER A 60 -11.85 -5.18 1.09
N SER A 61 -12.10 -6.47 1.36
CA SER A 61 -13.36 -6.92 1.95
C SER A 61 -13.61 -6.37 3.36
N SER A 62 -12.57 -5.91 4.05
CA SER A 62 -12.68 -5.28 5.37
C SER A 62 -13.34 -3.90 5.35
N VAL A 63 -13.32 -3.22 4.21
CA VAL A 63 -13.86 -1.86 4.05
C VAL A 63 -14.89 -1.74 2.93
N LEU A 64 -14.87 -2.63 1.95
CA LEU A 64 -15.78 -2.62 0.81
C LEU A 64 -16.60 -3.92 0.80
N ASP A 65 -17.90 -3.81 0.49
CA ASP A 65 -18.72 -4.99 0.25
C ASP A 65 -18.43 -5.57 -1.15
N ARG A 66 -19.00 -6.76 -1.44
CA ARG A 66 -18.79 -7.44 -2.71
C ARG A 66 -19.19 -6.61 -3.92
N ARG A 67 -20.27 -5.84 -3.79
CA ARG A 67 -20.80 -5.02 -4.87
C ARG A 67 -19.86 -3.86 -5.18
N GLU A 68 -19.34 -3.21 -4.14
CA GLU A 68 -18.38 -2.12 -4.29
C GLU A 68 -17.05 -2.62 -4.86
N GLN A 69 -16.58 -3.77 -4.41
CA GLN A 69 -15.35 -4.39 -4.93
C GLN A 69 -15.43 -4.67 -6.44
N ARG A 70 -16.59 -5.08 -6.93
CA ARG A 70 -16.79 -5.33 -8.37
C ARG A 70 -16.83 -4.06 -9.20
N ARG A 71 -17.13 -2.92 -8.60
CA ARG A 71 -17.24 -1.62 -9.27
C ARG A 71 -15.96 -0.80 -9.21
N THR A 72 -15.01 -1.21 -8.40
CA THR A 72 -13.78 -0.47 -8.20
C THR A 72 -12.58 -1.30 -8.65
N ASP A 73 -11.63 -0.62 -9.28
CA ASP A 73 -10.34 -1.22 -9.59
C ASP A 73 -9.39 -1.09 -8.40
N ARG A 74 -8.32 -1.87 -8.44
CA ARG A 74 -7.35 -1.93 -7.35
C ARG A 74 -6.67 -0.58 -7.06
N TYR A 75 -6.59 0.28 -8.07
CA TYR A 75 -5.98 1.61 -7.90
C TYR A 75 -6.90 2.60 -7.17
N ILE A 76 -8.16 2.31 -7.05
CA ILE A 76 -9.13 3.16 -6.36
C ILE A 76 -9.11 2.88 -4.86
#